data_4ef1c77927c5a2dc32837bb373ab0d25
#
_entry.id   4ef1c77927c5a2dc32837bb373ab0d25
#
_cell.length_a   1.000
_cell.length_b   1.000
_cell.length_c   1.000
_cell.angle_alpha   90.00
_cell.angle_beta   90.00
_cell.angle_gamma   90.00
#
_symmetry.space_group_name_H-M   'P 1'
#
loop_
_entity.id
_entity.type
_entity.pdbx_description
1 polymer ?
#
loop_
_entity_poly.entity_id
_entity_poly.type
_entity_poly.pdbx_seq_one_letter_code
_entity_poly.pdbx_strand_id
1 'polypeptide(L)'
;MLHLMIKPGQLSLKQLRQVSRSPVVLSLDPEAIPAIAESAQVVEQVISEGRTVYGINTGFGLLANTKIAPQDLETLQKSIVLSHAAGIGELMSDETVRLMMLLKINSLARGYSGIRLEVIQALIELVNNQIYPCVPKKGSVGASGDLAPLAHMSTVLLGEGQARYNGKIISGLEAMKIAGLEPITLAPKEGLALLNGTQASTAFALEGLFVAEDLFASATVCGAMSVEAALGSRRPFDPRIHRVRGHRTQMDAATAYRHLLDVSSEIGQSHSNCEKVQDPYSLRCQPQVMGACLQQIRSAAEVLEVEANSVSDNPLVFAEDGDIISGGNFHAEPVAMAADNLALAIAEIGSLSERRMALLIDSALSKLPPFLVDNGGVNSGFMIAQVTAAALASENKTLAHPASVDSLPTSANQEDHVSMATFAARRLRDMGENTRGILAVEYLATAQGLDFRAPLKSSPRIEEARQILREKVPFYDKDRYFAPDIEKANALLQLAVHNRLMPDQLLPSEH
;
A
#
# COMPACT_ATOMS: atom_id res chain seq x y z
N MET A 1 -9.22 12.63 16.74
CA MET A 1 -8.30 11.51 16.54
C MET A 1 -9.13 10.24 16.42
N LEU A 2 -8.80 9.33 15.52
CA LEU A 2 -9.50 8.06 15.38
C LEU A 2 -9.29 7.21 16.64
N HIS A 3 -10.35 6.59 17.17
CA HIS A 3 -10.25 5.61 18.25
C HIS A 3 -10.55 4.23 17.67
N LEU A 4 -9.64 3.28 17.87
CA LEU A 4 -9.76 1.91 17.39
C LEU A 4 -9.55 0.92 18.53
N MET A 5 -10.60 0.17 18.86
CA MET A 5 -10.48 -1.00 19.72
C MET A 5 -10.08 -2.19 18.87
N ILE A 6 -8.91 -2.75 19.16
CA ILE A 6 -8.36 -3.90 18.44
C ILE A 6 -9.07 -5.16 18.94
N LYS A 7 -9.84 -5.78 18.04
CA LYS A 7 -10.29 -7.17 18.18
C LYS A 7 -9.31 -8.04 17.42
N PRO A 8 -8.45 -8.80 18.11
CA PRO A 8 -7.34 -9.48 17.45
C PRO A 8 -7.81 -10.44 16.35
N GLY A 9 -7.19 -10.31 15.17
CA GLY A 9 -7.53 -11.09 14.00
C GLY A 9 -8.78 -10.63 13.24
N GLN A 10 -9.30 -9.40 13.49
CA GLN A 10 -10.54 -8.90 12.89
C GLN A 10 -10.40 -7.46 12.32
N LEU A 11 -9.20 -7.04 11.97
CA LEU A 11 -9.00 -5.74 11.33
C LEU A 11 -9.51 -5.77 9.89
N SER A 12 -10.36 -4.81 9.52
CA SER A 12 -10.80 -4.63 8.13
C SER A 12 -9.83 -3.73 7.35
N LEU A 13 -9.83 -3.88 6.02
CA LEU A 13 -9.04 -3.00 5.13
C LEU A 13 -9.38 -1.52 5.32
N LYS A 14 -10.65 -1.20 5.58
CA LYS A 14 -11.09 0.17 5.89
C LYS A 14 -10.41 0.73 7.15
N GLN A 15 -10.34 -0.04 8.22
CA GLN A 15 -9.67 0.36 9.46
C GLN A 15 -8.16 0.54 9.22
N LEU A 16 -7.53 -0.39 8.51
CA LEU A 16 -6.12 -0.31 8.14
C LEU A 16 -5.81 0.94 7.30
N ARG A 17 -6.66 1.25 6.32
CA ARG A 17 -6.55 2.47 5.51
C ARG A 17 -6.71 3.75 6.34
N GLN A 18 -7.63 3.77 7.30
CA GLN A 18 -7.79 4.91 8.20
C GLN A 18 -6.56 5.13 9.07
N VAL A 19 -6.01 4.05 9.63
CA VAL A 19 -4.78 4.10 10.45
C VAL A 19 -3.56 4.52 9.63
N SER A 20 -3.45 4.09 8.37
CA SER A 20 -2.36 4.56 7.51
C SER A 20 -2.44 6.07 7.23
N ARG A 21 -3.64 6.63 7.12
CA ARG A 21 -3.85 8.04 6.74
C ARG A 21 -3.80 9.05 7.89
N SER A 22 -4.04 8.61 9.13
CA SER A 22 -4.14 9.55 10.27
C SER A 22 -3.72 8.91 11.59
N PRO A 23 -3.24 9.73 12.55
CA PRO A 23 -2.97 9.28 13.92
C PRO A 23 -4.20 8.65 14.56
N VAL A 24 -3.96 7.61 15.39
CA VAL A 24 -4.97 6.79 16.03
C VAL A 24 -4.69 6.64 17.51
N VAL A 25 -5.74 6.48 18.31
CA VAL A 25 -5.68 5.99 19.70
C VAL A 25 -6.16 4.54 19.69
N LEU A 26 -5.30 3.64 20.11
CA LEU A 26 -5.55 2.21 20.16
C LEU A 26 -5.97 1.78 21.57
N SER A 27 -6.88 0.83 21.65
CA SER A 27 -7.17 0.04 22.85
C SER A 27 -7.29 -1.42 22.47
N LEU A 28 -6.97 -2.32 23.40
CA LEU A 28 -7.12 -3.75 23.19
C LEU A 28 -8.49 -4.18 23.74
N ASP A 29 -9.18 -5.05 22.99
CA ASP A 29 -10.39 -5.70 23.49
C ASP A 29 -10.06 -6.52 24.74
N PRO A 30 -10.72 -6.29 25.88
CA PRO A 30 -10.46 -7.04 27.11
C PRO A 30 -10.65 -8.56 26.96
N GLU A 31 -11.48 -9.00 26.02
CA GLU A 31 -11.69 -10.43 25.74
C GLU A 31 -10.45 -11.15 25.22
N ALA A 32 -9.44 -10.41 24.70
CA ALA A 32 -8.17 -10.99 24.26
C ALA A 32 -7.19 -11.30 25.41
N ILE A 33 -7.35 -10.68 26.58
CA ILE A 33 -6.38 -10.76 27.69
C ILE A 33 -6.17 -12.18 28.20
N PRO A 34 -7.20 -13.03 28.39
CA PRO A 34 -7.00 -14.40 28.87
C PRO A 34 -6.09 -15.23 27.95
N ALA A 35 -6.32 -15.22 26.65
CA ALA A 35 -5.52 -16.00 25.68
C ALA A 35 -4.05 -15.55 25.67
N ILE A 36 -3.77 -14.24 25.80
CA ILE A 36 -2.42 -13.72 25.90
C ILE A 36 -1.73 -14.25 27.17
N ALA A 37 -2.42 -14.17 28.33
CA ALA A 37 -1.88 -14.64 29.60
C ALA A 37 -1.62 -16.16 29.61
N GLU A 38 -2.55 -16.95 29.08
CA GLU A 38 -2.42 -18.41 28.98
C GLU A 38 -1.23 -18.80 28.11
N SER A 39 -1.02 -18.16 26.96
CA SER A 39 0.14 -18.45 26.10
C SER A 39 1.47 -18.10 26.75
N ALA A 40 1.54 -17.01 27.51
CA ALA A 40 2.73 -16.63 28.27
C ALA A 40 3.03 -17.65 29.39
N GLN A 41 1.99 -18.13 30.08
CA GLN A 41 2.13 -19.12 31.13
C GLN A 41 2.69 -20.47 30.62
N VAL A 42 2.32 -20.90 29.41
CA VAL A 42 2.90 -22.11 28.80
C VAL A 42 4.41 -21.98 28.60
N VAL A 43 4.90 -20.80 28.21
CA VAL A 43 6.34 -20.54 28.09
C VAL A 43 7.05 -20.64 29.45
N GLU A 44 6.46 -20.07 30.52
CA GLU A 44 6.99 -20.16 31.88
C GLU A 44 7.04 -21.60 32.35
N GLN A 45 6.00 -22.38 32.07
CA GLN A 45 5.94 -23.81 32.43
C GLN A 45 7.06 -24.60 31.72
N VAL A 46 7.26 -24.42 30.41
CA VAL A 46 8.34 -25.08 29.65
C VAL A 46 9.71 -24.82 30.27
N ILE A 47 9.94 -23.60 30.73
CA ILE A 47 11.22 -23.21 31.36
C ILE A 47 11.36 -23.91 32.72
N SER A 48 10.30 -23.89 33.55
CA SER A 48 10.30 -24.51 34.90
C SER A 48 10.52 -26.01 34.83
N GLU A 49 9.99 -26.68 33.81
CA GLU A 49 10.15 -28.10 33.54
C GLU A 49 11.51 -28.47 32.92
N GLY A 50 12.34 -27.45 32.55
CA GLY A 50 13.62 -27.66 31.90
C GLY A 50 13.57 -28.25 30.49
N ARG A 51 12.42 -28.21 29.84
CA ARG A 51 12.22 -28.68 28.45
C ARG A 51 13.03 -27.79 27.49
N THR A 52 13.67 -28.41 26.52
CA THR A 52 14.39 -27.69 25.47
C THR A 52 13.46 -27.38 24.32
N VAL A 53 13.17 -26.10 24.05
CA VAL A 53 12.26 -25.65 23.00
C VAL A 53 12.90 -24.54 22.19
N TYR A 54 12.88 -24.69 20.86
CA TYR A 54 13.40 -23.68 19.94
C TYR A 54 12.77 -22.31 20.19
N GLY A 55 13.61 -21.26 20.16
CA GLY A 55 13.17 -19.87 20.33
C GLY A 55 12.84 -19.46 21.76
N ILE A 56 12.90 -20.39 22.73
CA ILE A 56 12.69 -20.15 24.17
C ILE A 56 14.02 -20.22 24.93
N ASN A 57 14.67 -21.39 24.88
CA ASN A 57 15.91 -21.65 25.60
C ASN A 57 16.99 -22.31 24.73
N THR A 58 16.95 -22.02 23.43
CA THR A 58 18.00 -22.39 22.46
C THR A 58 18.52 -21.15 21.75
N GLY A 59 19.66 -21.28 21.06
CA GLY A 59 20.08 -20.31 20.06
C GLY A 59 19.13 -20.28 18.86
N PHE A 60 19.42 -19.41 17.90
CA PHE A 60 18.55 -19.19 16.73
C PHE A 60 19.26 -19.57 15.42
N GLY A 61 18.48 -19.85 14.37
CA GLY A 61 19.00 -20.22 13.06
C GLY A 61 19.95 -21.43 13.13
N LEU A 62 21.16 -21.28 12.63
CA LEU A 62 22.19 -22.34 12.68
C LEU A 62 22.54 -22.80 14.13
N LEU A 63 22.32 -21.92 15.12
CA LEU A 63 22.59 -22.20 16.53
C LEU A 63 21.40 -22.82 17.27
N ALA A 64 20.35 -23.25 16.60
CA ALA A 64 19.13 -23.80 17.18
C ALA A 64 19.36 -25.01 18.12
N ASN A 65 20.44 -25.75 17.92
CA ASN A 65 20.81 -26.91 18.77
C ASN A 65 21.62 -26.52 20.03
N THR A 66 21.96 -25.25 20.22
CA THR A 66 22.72 -24.77 21.37
C THR A 66 21.75 -24.44 22.51
N LYS A 67 21.75 -25.22 23.57
CA LYS A 67 20.96 -24.96 24.78
C LYS A 67 21.54 -23.80 25.57
N ILE A 68 20.69 -22.85 25.95
CA ILE A 68 21.06 -21.66 26.73
C ILE A 68 20.76 -21.90 28.21
N ALA A 69 21.67 -21.52 29.07
CA ALA A 69 21.49 -21.65 30.52
C ALA A 69 20.41 -20.65 31.02
N PRO A 70 19.63 -21.03 32.05
CA PRO A 70 18.52 -20.15 32.52
C PRO A 70 18.95 -18.73 32.89
N GLN A 71 20.13 -18.55 33.46
CA GLN A 71 20.68 -17.23 33.81
C GLN A 71 21.03 -16.34 32.62
N ASP A 72 21.15 -16.90 31.40
CA ASP A 72 21.50 -16.17 30.19
C ASP A 72 20.28 -15.88 29.28
N LEU A 73 19.09 -16.37 29.64
CA LEU A 73 17.88 -16.24 28.80
C LEU A 73 17.46 -14.79 28.58
N GLU A 74 17.53 -13.95 29.61
CA GLU A 74 17.23 -12.51 29.49
C GLU A 74 18.25 -11.82 28.58
N THR A 75 19.54 -12.10 28.76
CA THR A 75 20.60 -11.59 27.91
C THR A 75 20.40 -12.01 26.45
N LEU A 76 19.97 -13.25 26.21
CA LEU A 76 19.68 -13.75 24.88
C LEU A 76 18.57 -12.95 24.19
N GLN A 77 17.46 -12.65 24.91
CA GLN A 77 16.33 -11.89 24.35
C GLN A 77 16.74 -10.45 23.98
N LYS A 78 17.50 -9.79 24.85
CA LYS A 78 18.05 -8.45 24.55
C LYS A 78 19.04 -8.50 23.38
N SER A 79 19.94 -9.47 23.38
CA SER A 79 20.99 -9.60 22.36
C SER A 79 20.44 -9.86 20.97
N ILE A 80 19.37 -10.67 20.82
CA ILE A 80 18.76 -10.91 19.51
C ILE A 80 18.15 -9.63 18.95
N VAL A 81 17.45 -8.83 19.77
CA VAL A 81 16.87 -7.56 19.32
C VAL A 81 17.96 -6.62 18.84
N LEU A 82 19.02 -6.44 19.63
CA LEU A 82 20.11 -5.52 19.30
C LEU A 82 20.90 -5.93 18.07
N SER A 83 21.23 -7.23 17.95
CA SER A 83 22.03 -7.74 16.82
C SER A 83 21.26 -7.75 15.50
N HIS A 84 19.94 -7.84 15.54
CA HIS A 84 19.09 -7.87 14.35
C HIS A 84 18.67 -6.46 13.90
N ALA A 85 18.87 -5.42 14.70
CA ALA A 85 18.63 -4.03 14.30
C ALA A 85 19.75 -3.53 13.36
N ALA A 86 19.85 -4.14 12.19
CA ALA A 86 20.93 -3.97 11.22
C ALA A 86 20.45 -3.43 9.85
N GLY A 87 19.25 -2.83 9.80
CA GLY A 87 18.72 -2.20 8.61
C GLY A 87 19.45 -0.91 8.24
N ILE A 88 19.36 -0.51 6.96
CA ILE A 88 20.02 0.69 6.41
C ILE A 88 19.09 1.48 5.49
N GLY A 89 19.54 2.67 5.10
CA GLY A 89 18.85 3.56 4.14
C GLY A 89 17.92 4.56 4.82
N GLU A 90 17.04 5.14 4.02
CA GLU A 90 16.05 6.08 4.52
C GLU A 90 15.13 5.43 5.56
N LEU A 91 14.63 6.25 6.48
CA LEU A 91 13.65 5.78 7.46
C LEU A 91 12.27 5.61 6.82
N MET A 92 11.53 4.62 7.28
CA MET A 92 10.10 4.48 6.99
C MET A 92 9.34 5.72 7.45
N SER A 93 8.25 6.08 6.78
CA SER A 93 7.38 7.17 7.21
C SER A 93 6.63 6.81 8.51
N ASP A 94 6.12 7.81 9.21
CA ASP A 94 5.34 7.58 10.43
C ASP A 94 4.08 6.76 10.18
N GLU A 95 3.47 6.93 8.99
CA GLU A 95 2.31 6.17 8.53
C GLU A 95 2.64 4.68 8.41
N THR A 96 3.76 4.35 7.76
CA THR A 96 4.21 2.96 7.58
C THR A 96 4.54 2.31 8.92
N VAL A 97 5.27 3.03 9.79
CA VAL A 97 5.65 2.51 11.11
C VAL A 97 4.42 2.31 11.99
N ARG A 98 3.48 3.26 11.99
CA ARG A 98 2.22 3.14 12.73
C ARG A 98 1.42 1.92 12.30
N LEU A 99 1.32 1.68 10.98
CA LEU A 99 0.63 0.51 10.44
C LEU A 99 1.36 -0.78 10.82
N MET A 100 2.69 -0.82 10.69
CA MET A 100 3.52 -1.96 11.12
C MET A 100 3.34 -2.28 12.60
N MET A 101 3.32 -1.26 13.48
CA MET A 101 3.07 -1.44 14.91
C MET A 101 1.67 -1.99 15.19
N LEU A 102 0.63 -1.46 14.54
CA LEU A 102 -0.73 -1.98 14.66
C LEU A 102 -0.81 -3.45 14.25
N LEU A 103 -0.21 -3.84 13.12
CA LEU A 103 -0.19 -5.22 12.65
C LEU A 103 0.54 -6.13 13.64
N LYS A 104 1.64 -5.66 14.24
CA LYS A 104 2.37 -6.42 15.27
C LYS A 104 1.56 -6.59 16.53
N ILE A 105 0.92 -5.54 17.03
CA ILE A 105 0.01 -5.59 18.19
C ILE A 105 -1.12 -6.58 17.91
N ASN A 106 -1.76 -6.48 16.73
CA ASN A 106 -2.86 -7.37 16.34
C ASN A 106 -2.45 -8.85 16.34
N SER A 107 -1.28 -9.17 15.77
CA SER A 107 -0.75 -10.54 15.72
C SER A 107 -0.42 -11.08 17.10
N LEU A 108 0.32 -10.31 17.92
CA LEU A 108 0.70 -10.70 19.28
C LEU A 108 -0.50 -10.91 20.20
N ALA A 109 -1.51 -10.05 20.07
CA ALA A 109 -2.72 -10.10 20.90
C ALA A 109 -3.63 -11.29 20.61
N ARG A 110 -3.34 -12.09 19.56
CA ARG A 110 -4.08 -13.34 19.29
C ARG A 110 -3.80 -14.47 20.26
N GLY A 111 -2.79 -14.34 21.14
CA GLY A 111 -2.52 -15.30 22.20
C GLY A 111 -1.78 -16.56 21.75
N TYR A 112 -1.01 -16.52 20.65
CA TYR A 112 -0.18 -17.63 20.17
C TYR A 112 1.32 -17.36 20.24
N SER A 113 1.73 -16.22 20.75
CA SER A 113 3.13 -15.77 20.69
C SER A 113 3.91 -16.00 22.00
N GLY A 114 3.24 -16.36 23.09
CA GLY A 114 3.88 -16.55 24.39
C GLY A 114 4.52 -15.28 24.95
N ILE A 115 3.94 -14.11 24.67
CA ILE A 115 4.41 -12.78 25.09
C ILE A 115 3.51 -12.22 26.18
N ARG A 116 4.11 -11.50 27.15
CA ARG A 116 3.35 -10.86 28.22
C ARG A 116 2.53 -9.67 27.72
N LEU A 117 1.37 -9.46 28.34
CA LEU A 117 0.46 -8.36 28.03
C LEU A 117 1.14 -6.97 28.14
N GLU A 118 2.05 -6.78 29.10
CA GLU A 118 2.75 -5.52 29.29
C GLU A 118 3.57 -5.08 28.07
N VAL A 119 4.14 -6.00 27.30
CA VAL A 119 4.89 -5.70 26.08
C VAL A 119 3.95 -5.22 24.97
N ILE A 120 2.78 -5.84 24.84
CA ILE A 120 1.73 -5.41 23.91
C ILE A 120 1.21 -4.02 24.28
N GLN A 121 0.96 -3.80 25.59
CA GLN A 121 0.50 -2.50 26.09
C GLN A 121 1.53 -1.40 25.84
N ALA A 122 2.82 -1.69 26.01
CA ALA A 122 3.87 -0.72 25.71
C ALA A 122 3.90 -0.31 24.23
N LEU A 123 3.70 -1.24 23.30
CA LEU A 123 3.55 -0.90 21.87
C LEU A 123 2.31 -0.01 21.65
N ILE A 124 1.19 -0.30 22.30
CA ILE A 124 -0.03 0.52 22.23
C ILE A 124 0.24 1.93 22.74
N GLU A 125 0.92 2.07 23.88
CA GLU A 125 1.24 3.39 24.47
C GLU A 125 2.18 4.20 23.58
N LEU A 126 3.16 3.58 22.91
CA LEU A 126 3.99 4.29 21.92
C LEU A 126 3.13 4.85 20.77
N VAL A 127 2.21 4.06 20.21
CA VAL A 127 1.29 4.52 19.14
C VAL A 127 0.39 5.64 19.64
N ASN A 128 -0.20 5.50 20.84
CA ASN A 128 -1.13 6.47 21.45
C ASN A 128 -0.47 7.82 21.70
N ASN A 129 0.81 7.82 22.02
CA ASN A 129 1.61 9.03 22.21
C ASN A 129 2.25 9.53 20.89
N GLN A 130 1.93 8.93 19.73
CA GLN A 130 2.50 9.25 18.42
C GLN A 130 4.04 9.18 18.41
N ILE A 131 4.58 8.20 19.12
CA ILE A 131 6.00 7.89 19.16
C ILE A 131 6.25 6.74 18.18
N TYR A 132 6.98 7.02 17.11
CA TYR A 132 7.22 6.05 16.04
C TYR A 132 8.70 5.68 15.97
N PRO A 133 9.07 4.41 16.26
CA PRO A 133 10.44 3.96 16.12
C PRO A 133 11.07 4.29 14.76
N CYS A 134 12.34 4.67 14.75
CA CYS A 134 13.09 4.95 13.53
C CYS A 134 13.50 3.64 12.88
N VAL A 135 12.80 3.24 11.83
CA VAL A 135 13.00 1.97 11.12
C VAL A 135 13.54 2.23 9.71
N PRO A 136 14.76 1.78 9.37
CA PRO A 136 15.26 1.87 8.00
C PRO A 136 14.46 1.00 7.02
N LYS A 137 14.31 1.49 5.79
CA LYS A 137 13.51 0.83 4.73
C LYS A 137 14.15 -0.45 4.16
N LYS A 138 15.44 -0.68 4.35
CA LYS A 138 16.21 -1.77 3.72
C LYS A 138 16.87 -2.66 4.76
N GLY A 139 16.83 -3.99 4.55
CA GLY A 139 17.47 -4.95 5.44
C GLY A 139 16.66 -6.22 5.68
N SER A 140 15.49 -6.38 5.05
CA SER A 140 14.69 -7.61 5.10
C SER A 140 14.60 -8.27 3.73
N VAL A 141 14.66 -9.58 3.71
CA VAL A 141 14.40 -10.46 2.55
C VAL A 141 13.11 -11.25 2.71
N GLY A 142 12.37 -11.07 3.83
CA GLY A 142 11.10 -11.72 4.09
C GLY A 142 11.19 -13.25 4.22
N ALA A 143 12.30 -13.76 4.74
CA ALA A 143 12.54 -15.19 4.95
C ALA A 143 11.99 -15.67 6.30
N SER A 144 12.64 -15.27 7.40
CA SER A 144 12.11 -15.45 8.76
C SER A 144 11.21 -14.27 9.17
N GLY A 145 10.44 -13.77 8.22
CA GLY A 145 9.74 -12.50 8.30
C GLY A 145 10.69 -11.30 8.18
N ASP A 146 10.26 -10.18 8.72
CA ASP A 146 10.92 -8.89 8.62
C ASP A 146 11.82 -8.60 9.82
N LEU A 147 12.83 -9.46 10.06
CA LEU A 147 13.65 -9.43 11.27
C LEU A 147 14.25 -8.05 11.56
N ALA A 148 14.99 -7.46 10.62
CA ALA A 148 15.68 -6.19 10.86
C ALA A 148 14.72 -5.02 11.10
N PRO A 149 13.66 -4.79 10.29
CA PRO A 149 12.68 -3.75 10.58
C PRO A 149 12.00 -3.90 11.94
N LEU A 150 11.57 -5.12 12.29
CA LEU A 150 10.91 -5.40 13.56
C LEU A 150 11.89 -5.29 14.74
N ALA A 151 13.16 -5.59 14.54
CA ALA A 151 14.21 -5.34 15.54
C ALA A 151 14.38 -3.84 15.82
N HIS A 152 14.51 -3.02 14.78
CA HIS A 152 14.56 -1.56 14.95
C HIS A 152 13.33 -1.01 15.69
N MET A 153 12.14 -1.50 15.37
CA MET A 153 10.92 -1.15 16.10
C MET A 153 11.04 -1.50 17.59
N SER A 154 11.56 -2.68 17.88
CA SER A 154 11.59 -3.25 19.23
C SER A 154 12.72 -2.69 20.11
N THR A 155 13.79 -2.12 19.54
CA THR A 155 14.87 -1.50 20.34
C THR A 155 14.35 -0.42 21.26
N VAL A 156 13.31 0.33 20.84
CA VAL A 156 12.75 1.42 21.64
C VAL A 156 12.14 0.91 22.95
N LEU A 157 11.53 -0.28 22.94
CA LEU A 157 10.99 -0.91 24.16
C LEU A 157 12.08 -1.21 25.21
N LEU A 158 13.31 -1.43 24.75
CA LEU A 158 14.49 -1.66 25.62
C LEU A 158 15.16 -0.36 26.08
N GLY A 159 14.62 0.80 25.71
CA GLY A 159 15.27 2.11 25.92
C GLY A 159 16.45 2.38 24.98
N GLU A 160 16.68 1.53 23.99
CA GLU A 160 17.74 1.64 22.98
C GLU A 160 17.19 2.23 21.66
N GLY A 161 18.05 2.44 20.67
CA GLY A 161 17.64 2.93 19.35
C GLY A 161 17.08 4.35 19.37
N GLN A 162 16.22 4.67 18.40
CA GLN A 162 15.68 6.01 18.19
C GLN A 162 14.21 5.95 17.80
N ALA A 163 13.46 7.02 18.09
CA ALA A 163 12.08 7.21 17.65
C ALA A 163 11.84 8.65 17.18
N ARG A 164 10.82 8.83 16.35
CA ARG A 164 10.29 10.16 16.01
C ARG A 164 9.16 10.54 16.96
N TYR A 165 9.23 11.76 17.45
CA TYR A 165 8.19 12.40 18.26
C TYR A 165 8.10 13.87 17.88
N ASN A 166 6.89 14.34 17.51
CA ASN A 166 6.66 15.71 17.05
C ASN A 166 7.67 16.17 15.96
N GLY A 167 7.97 15.30 15.00
CA GLY A 167 8.89 15.57 13.88
C GLY A 167 10.38 15.57 14.24
N LYS A 168 10.74 15.27 15.50
CA LYS A 168 12.14 15.20 15.96
C LYS A 168 12.54 13.76 16.25
N ILE A 169 13.81 13.44 16.02
CA ILE A 169 14.40 12.17 16.41
C ILE A 169 14.89 12.30 17.87
N ILE A 170 14.43 11.37 18.71
CA ILE A 170 14.77 11.24 20.13
C ILE A 170 15.38 9.86 20.41
N SER A 171 16.03 9.67 21.55
CA SER A 171 16.52 8.37 21.98
C SER A 171 15.37 7.43 22.38
N GLY A 172 15.60 6.11 22.32
CA GLY A 172 14.63 5.12 22.81
C GLY A 172 14.28 5.31 24.27
N LEU A 173 15.27 5.64 25.12
CA LEU A 173 15.05 5.93 26.56
C LEU A 173 14.13 7.15 26.76
N GLU A 174 14.34 8.22 26.01
CA GLU A 174 13.49 9.41 26.06
C GLU A 174 12.07 9.10 25.54
N ALA A 175 11.97 8.29 24.50
CA ALA A 175 10.70 7.83 23.93
C ALA A 175 9.86 7.06 24.97
N MET A 176 10.47 6.09 25.67
CA MET A 176 9.80 5.33 26.75
C MET A 176 9.34 6.27 27.87
N LYS A 177 10.19 7.19 28.29
CA LYS A 177 9.87 8.16 29.34
C LYS A 177 8.71 9.09 28.96
N ILE A 178 8.64 9.55 27.70
CA ILE A 178 7.50 10.36 27.20
C ILE A 178 6.21 9.53 27.19
N ALA A 179 6.30 8.23 26.85
CA ALA A 179 5.18 7.31 26.90
C ALA A 179 4.74 6.95 28.34
N GLY A 180 5.46 7.42 29.39
CA GLY A 180 5.18 7.08 30.78
C GLY A 180 5.60 5.64 31.15
N LEU A 181 6.56 5.09 30.43
CA LEU A 181 7.03 3.71 30.55
C LEU A 181 8.50 3.65 30.98
N GLU A 182 8.86 2.61 31.71
CA GLU A 182 10.26 2.20 31.91
C GLU A 182 10.71 1.23 30.80
N PRO A 183 12.03 1.18 30.48
CA PRO A 183 12.55 0.17 29.57
C PRO A 183 12.18 -1.26 30.01
N ILE A 184 11.73 -2.08 29.06
CA ILE A 184 11.26 -3.43 29.34
C ILE A 184 12.42 -4.41 29.36
N THR A 185 12.49 -5.24 30.38
CA THR A 185 13.30 -6.45 30.40
C THR A 185 12.49 -7.59 29.77
N LEU A 186 12.96 -8.09 28.61
CA LEU A 186 12.25 -9.13 27.87
C LEU A 186 12.37 -10.50 28.55
N ALA A 187 11.25 -11.17 28.74
CA ALA A 187 11.18 -12.56 29.16
C ALA A 187 11.56 -13.52 28.00
N PRO A 188 11.84 -14.79 28.28
CA PRO A 188 12.12 -15.81 27.29
C PRO A 188 11.02 -15.86 26.21
N LYS A 189 11.41 -16.04 24.95
CA LYS A 189 10.60 -15.94 23.72
C LYS A 189 10.22 -14.53 23.28
N GLU A 190 10.12 -13.54 24.14
CA GLU A 190 9.60 -12.21 23.78
C GLU A 190 10.43 -11.49 22.74
N GLY A 191 11.78 -11.65 22.79
CA GLY A 191 12.67 -11.09 21.76
C GLY A 191 12.30 -11.64 20.38
N LEU A 192 12.21 -12.97 20.24
CA LEU A 192 11.87 -13.57 18.96
C LEU A 192 10.44 -13.27 18.55
N ALA A 193 9.45 -13.27 19.47
CA ALA A 193 8.07 -12.91 19.17
C ALA A 193 7.94 -11.48 18.61
N LEU A 194 8.74 -10.54 19.09
CA LEU A 194 8.77 -9.16 18.58
C LEU A 194 9.39 -9.08 17.18
N LEU A 195 10.44 -9.83 16.88
CA LEU A 195 11.21 -9.74 15.64
C LEU A 195 10.63 -10.56 14.50
N ASN A 196 10.00 -11.69 14.81
CA ASN A 196 9.55 -12.65 13.82
C ASN A 196 8.15 -12.29 13.31
N GLY A 197 7.97 -12.29 12.02
CA GLY A 197 6.69 -11.97 11.37
C GLY A 197 6.80 -11.07 10.16
N THR A 198 5.68 -10.88 9.46
CA THR A 198 5.57 -10.26 8.13
C THR A 198 5.09 -8.80 8.17
N GLN A 199 5.08 -8.16 9.35
CA GLN A 199 4.36 -6.91 9.56
C GLN A 199 4.93 -5.71 8.81
N ALA A 200 6.25 -5.66 8.55
CA ALA A 200 6.84 -4.56 7.80
C ALA A 200 6.53 -4.66 6.30
N SER A 201 6.70 -5.84 5.70
CA SER A 201 6.33 -6.08 4.30
C SER A 201 4.83 -5.92 4.08
N THR A 202 3.99 -6.40 5.01
CA THR A 202 2.54 -6.24 4.95
C THR A 202 2.12 -4.77 5.07
N ALA A 203 2.76 -3.96 5.93
CA ALA A 203 2.49 -2.53 6.03
C ALA A 203 2.79 -1.81 4.71
N PHE A 204 3.94 -2.06 4.10
CA PHE A 204 4.27 -1.51 2.77
C PHE A 204 3.29 -1.97 1.69
N ALA A 205 2.89 -3.25 1.68
CA ALA A 205 1.97 -3.79 0.69
C ALA A 205 0.55 -3.20 0.83
N LEU A 206 0.06 -2.98 2.06
CA LEU A 206 -1.21 -2.30 2.32
C LEU A 206 -1.20 -0.84 1.87
N GLU A 207 -0.12 -0.09 2.13
CA GLU A 207 0.03 1.26 1.58
C GLU A 207 -0.01 1.23 0.05
N GLY A 208 0.69 0.27 -0.56
CA GLY A 208 0.67 0.05 -2.01
C GLY A 208 -0.73 -0.28 -2.54
N LEU A 209 -1.50 -1.08 -1.81
CA LEU A 209 -2.90 -1.39 -2.14
C LEU A 209 -3.77 -0.13 -2.13
N PHE A 210 -3.69 0.69 -1.07
CA PHE A 210 -4.49 1.91 -0.96
C PHE A 210 -4.13 2.92 -2.06
N VAL A 211 -2.84 3.02 -2.41
CA VAL A 211 -2.38 3.83 -3.55
C VAL A 211 -2.92 3.27 -4.86
N ALA A 212 -2.89 1.96 -5.08
CA ALA A 212 -3.40 1.35 -6.31
C ALA A 212 -4.90 1.58 -6.50
N GLU A 213 -5.69 1.55 -5.43
CA GLU A 213 -7.12 1.88 -5.45
C GLU A 213 -7.36 3.35 -5.83
N ASP A 214 -6.62 4.30 -5.23
CA ASP A 214 -6.74 5.73 -5.54
C ASP A 214 -6.33 6.03 -6.99
N LEU A 215 -5.30 5.34 -7.50
CA LEU A 215 -4.86 5.43 -8.89
C LEU A 215 -5.89 4.84 -9.86
N PHE A 216 -6.51 3.71 -9.49
CA PHE A 216 -7.58 3.10 -10.29
C PHE A 216 -8.78 4.04 -10.45
N ALA A 217 -9.23 4.66 -9.36
CA ALA A 217 -10.31 5.64 -9.39
C ALA A 217 -9.94 6.83 -10.28
N SER A 218 -8.75 7.39 -10.07
CA SER A 218 -8.27 8.55 -10.84
C SER A 218 -8.11 8.24 -12.32
N ALA A 219 -7.56 7.07 -12.65
CA ALA A 219 -7.41 6.63 -14.05
C ALA A 219 -8.75 6.39 -14.75
N THR A 220 -9.75 5.91 -14.01
CA THR A 220 -11.11 5.71 -14.54
C THR A 220 -11.78 7.05 -14.84
N VAL A 221 -11.65 8.03 -13.95
CA VAL A 221 -12.16 9.40 -14.16
C VAL A 221 -11.44 10.07 -15.33
N CYS A 222 -10.11 10.11 -15.33
CA CYS A 222 -9.33 10.68 -16.43
C CYS A 222 -9.61 9.98 -17.77
N GLY A 223 -9.76 8.65 -17.74
CA GLY A 223 -10.12 7.88 -18.92
C GLY A 223 -11.52 8.22 -19.48
N ALA A 224 -12.50 8.45 -18.62
CA ALA A 224 -13.82 8.92 -19.04
C ALA A 224 -13.75 10.36 -19.60
N MET A 225 -12.99 11.24 -18.95
CA MET A 225 -12.72 12.60 -19.47
C MET A 225 -12.02 12.55 -20.83
N SER A 226 -11.07 11.62 -21.04
CA SER A 226 -10.40 11.43 -22.33
C SER A 226 -11.35 11.00 -23.44
N VAL A 227 -12.33 10.13 -23.14
CA VAL A 227 -13.38 9.72 -24.10
C VAL A 227 -14.17 10.95 -24.54
N GLU A 228 -14.63 11.78 -23.63
CA GLU A 228 -15.38 12.99 -23.94
C GLU A 228 -14.54 14.02 -24.71
N ALA A 229 -13.32 14.32 -24.23
CA ALA A 229 -12.43 15.30 -24.86
C ALA A 229 -12.08 14.91 -26.32
N ALA A 230 -11.83 13.63 -26.58
CA ALA A 230 -11.50 13.11 -27.91
C ALA A 230 -12.73 12.77 -28.78
N LEU A 231 -13.95 13.07 -28.33
CA LEU A 231 -15.20 12.65 -29.01
C LEU A 231 -15.22 11.14 -29.28
N GLY A 232 -14.86 10.35 -28.26
CA GLY A 232 -14.81 8.90 -28.33
C GLY A 232 -16.20 8.25 -28.23
N SER A 233 -16.34 7.09 -28.83
CA SER A 233 -17.57 6.31 -28.81
C SER A 233 -17.86 5.75 -27.41
N ARG A 234 -19.10 5.83 -26.96
CA ARG A 234 -19.59 5.20 -25.73
C ARG A 234 -20.02 3.75 -25.92
N ARG A 235 -20.14 3.28 -27.18
CA ARG A 235 -20.57 1.91 -27.50
C ARG A 235 -19.68 0.82 -26.88
N PRO A 236 -18.34 0.99 -26.75
CA PRO A 236 -17.48 -0.01 -26.10
C PRO A 236 -17.80 -0.28 -24.62
N PHE A 237 -18.56 0.59 -23.96
CA PHE A 237 -18.97 0.44 -22.57
C PHE A 237 -20.36 -0.24 -22.41
N ASP A 238 -20.99 -0.72 -23.52
CA ASP A 238 -22.28 -1.42 -23.48
C ASP A 238 -22.20 -2.69 -22.62
N PRO A 239 -23.10 -2.90 -21.64
CA PRO A 239 -23.03 -4.01 -20.70
C PRO A 239 -23.09 -5.39 -21.36
N ARG A 240 -23.71 -5.50 -22.55
CA ARG A 240 -23.80 -6.76 -23.30
C ARG A 240 -22.44 -7.30 -23.71
N ILE A 241 -21.51 -6.42 -24.12
CA ILE A 241 -20.14 -6.78 -24.50
C ILE A 241 -19.41 -7.46 -23.33
N HIS A 242 -19.52 -6.90 -22.15
CA HIS A 242 -18.80 -7.37 -20.96
C HIS A 242 -19.44 -8.62 -20.36
N ARG A 243 -20.76 -8.72 -20.43
CA ARG A 243 -21.50 -9.89 -19.96
C ARG A 243 -21.15 -11.16 -20.73
N VAL A 244 -21.07 -11.09 -22.06
CA VAL A 244 -20.76 -12.26 -22.89
C VAL A 244 -19.31 -12.73 -22.76
N ARG A 245 -18.40 -11.86 -22.30
CA ARG A 245 -17.03 -12.22 -21.96
C ARG A 245 -16.90 -12.84 -20.56
N GLY A 246 -17.71 -12.39 -19.59
CA GLY A 246 -17.91 -13.04 -18.29
C GLY A 246 -16.97 -12.59 -17.15
N HIS A 247 -15.92 -11.78 -17.38
CA HIS A 247 -15.06 -11.29 -16.31
C HIS A 247 -15.78 -10.27 -15.43
N ARG A 248 -15.99 -10.58 -14.15
CA ARG A 248 -16.73 -9.73 -13.21
C ARG A 248 -16.11 -8.34 -13.08
N THR A 249 -14.80 -8.25 -12.89
CA THR A 249 -14.10 -6.97 -12.72
C THR A 249 -14.12 -6.11 -13.98
N GLN A 250 -14.19 -6.73 -15.19
CA GLN A 250 -14.42 -6.00 -16.42
C GLN A 250 -15.84 -5.42 -16.50
N MET A 251 -16.84 -6.15 -16.03
CA MET A 251 -18.23 -5.66 -15.94
C MET A 251 -18.32 -4.50 -14.94
N ASP A 252 -17.64 -4.60 -13.80
CA ASP A 252 -17.58 -3.56 -12.77
C ASP A 252 -16.89 -2.29 -13.31
N ALA A 253 -15.75 -2.42 -13.97
CA ALA A 253 -15.05 -1.32 -14.62
C ALA A 253 -15.92 -0.65 -15.70
N ALA A 254 -16.57 -1.42 -16.57
CA ALA A 254 -17.51 -0.88 -17.57
C ALA A 254 -18.68 -0.13 -16.92
N THR A 255 -19.14 -0.60 -15.77
CA THR A 255 -20.20 0.08 -15.01
C THR A 255 -19.71 1.41 -14.45
N ALA A 256 -18.48 1.46 -13.93
CA ALA A 256 -17.87 2.70 -13.48
C ALA A 256 -17.74 3.74 -14.61
N TYR A 257 -17.31 3.31 -15.80
CA TYR A 257 -17.27 4.20 -16.97
C TYR A 257 -18.67 4.70 -17.37
N ARG A 258 -19.69 3.85 -17.39
CA ARG A 258 -21.08 4.28 -17.68
C ARG A 258 -21.64 5.22 -16.63
N HIS A 259 -21.24 5.05 -15.36
CA HIS A 259 -21.61 5.95 -14.27
C HIS A 259 -21.03 7.36 -14.45
N LEU A 260 -19.82 7.46 -15.00
CA LEU A 260 -19.16 8.72 -15.32
C LEU A 260 -19.68 9.30 -16.65
N LEU A 261 -19.81 8.48 -17.70
CA LEU A 261 -20.24 8.85 -19.04
C LEU A 261 -21.79 8.84 -19.13
N ASP A 262 -22.45 9.67 -18.37
CA ASP A 262 -23.89 9.75 -18.30
C ASP A 262 -24.50 10.22 -19.63
N VAL A 263 -25.74 9.76 -19.93
CA VAL A 263 -26.49 10.12 -21.14
C VAL A 263 -26.79 11.62 -21.26
N SER A 264 -26.74 12.38 -20.18
CA SER A 264 -26.97 13.82 -20.15
C SER A 264 -25.87 14.65 -20.80
N SER A 265 -24.69 14.07 -21.12
CA SER A 265 -23.59 14.80 -21.74
C SER A 265 -23.95 15.31 -23.13
N GLU A 266 -23.89 16.64 -23.31
CA GLU A 266 -24.06 17.30 -24.62
C GLU A 266 -22.92 16.91 -25.57
N ILE A 267 -21.68 16.81 -25.05
CA ILE A 267 -20.49 16.37 -25.80
C ILE A 267 -20.76 14.95 -26.36
N GLY A 268 -21.22 14.03 -25.50
CA GLY A 268 -21.51 12.66 -25.92
C GLY A 268 -22.63 12.57 -26.96
N GLN A 269 -23.61 13.46 -26.92
CA GLN A 269 -24.71 13.50 -27.91
C GLN A 269 -24.25 14.15 -29.22
N SER A 270 -23.33 15.10 -29.21
CA SER A 270 -22.92 15.90 -30.37
C SER A 270 -22.34 15.10 -31.53
N HIS A 271 -21.84 13.90 -31.27
CA HIS A 271 -21.19 13.03 -32.27
C HIS A 271 -21.81 11.63 -32.40
N SER A 272 -23.09 11.51 -32.07
CA SER A 272 -23.82 10.22 -32.16
C SER A 272 -23.80 9.60 -33.54
N ASN A 273 -23.68 10.40 -34.59
CA ASN A 273 -23.58 10.00 -36.01
C ASN A 273 -22.17 10.24 -36.58
N CYS A 274 -21.14 10.01 -35.78
CA CYS A 274 -19.75 10.22 -36.16
C CYS A 274 -19.30 9.28 -37.29
N GLU A 275 -18.53 9.81 -38.26
CA GLU A 275 -17.91 9.02 -39.34
C GLU A 275 -16.78 8.10 -38.83
N LYS A 276 -16.33 8.27 -37.60
CA LYS A 276 -15.29 7.50 -36.96
C LYS A 276 -15.77 6.07 -36.70
N VAL A 277 -15.21 5.12 -37.42
CA VAL A 277 -15.62 3.70 -37.34
C VAL A 277 -15.23 3.09 -35.99
N GLN A 278 -14.00 3.34 -35.52
CA GLN A 278 -13.49 2.83 -34.24
C GLN A 278 -12.51 3.80 -33.60
N ASP A 279 -12.52 3.85 -32.27
CA ASP A 279 -11.51 4.54 -31.49
C ASP A 279 -10.25 3.67 -31.30
N PRO A 280 -9.08 4.28 -31.05
CA PRO A 280 -7.90 3.57 -30.56
C PRO A 280 -8.18 2.79 -29.26
N TYR A 281 -7.38 1.75 -29.00
CA TYR A 281 -7.57 0.84 -27.86
C TYR A 281 -7.51 1.53 -26.52
N SER A 282 -6.68 2.57 -26.38
CA SER A 282 -6.59 3.35 -25.12
C SER A 282 -7.89 4.04 -24.73
N LEU A 283 -8.81 4.25 -25.67
CA LEU A 283 -10.17 4.74 -25.39
C LEU A 283 -11.19 3.60 -25.28
N ARG A 284 -11.23 2.66 -26.23
CA ARG A 284 -12.30 1.66 -26.31
C ARG A 284 -12.05 0.38 -25.51
N CYS A 285 -10.80 0.03 -25.18
CA CYS A 285 -10.47 -1.16 -24.41
C CYS A 285 -10.27 -0.88 -22.92
N GLN A 286 -10.63 0.30 -22.43
CA GLN A 286 -10.49 0.67 -21.04
C GLN A 286 -11.18 -0.33 -20.08
N PRO A 287 -12.43 -0.80 -20.31
CA PRO A 287 -13.03 -1.78 -19.41
C PRO A 287 -12.28 -3.10 -19.32
N GLN A 288 -11.65 -3.55 -20.41
CA GLN A 288 -10.87 -4.78 -20.44
C GLN A 288 -9.57 -4.65 -19.65
N VAL A 289 -8.83 -3.57 -19.87
CA VAL A 289 -7.54 -3.31 -19.21
C VAL A 289 -7.74 -2.96 -17.74
N MET A 290 -8.59 -1.98 -17.45
CA MET A 290 -8.88 -1.57 -16.08
C MET A 290 -9.56 -2.68 -15.27
N GLY A 291 -10.40 -3.50 -15.90
CA GLY A 291 -10.98 -4.69 -15.28
C GLY A 291 -9.92 -5.72 -14.87
N ALA A 292 -8.89 -5.91 -15.70
CA ALA A 292 -7.76 -6.77 -15.34
C ALA A 292 -6.95 -6.19 -14.16
N CYS A 293 -6.69 -4.88 -14.16
CA CYS A 293 -6.04 -4.21 -13.02
C CYS A 293 -6.87 -4.33 -11.74
N LEU A 294 -8.19 -4.13 -11.81
CA LEU A 294 -9.11 -4.26 -10.67
C LEU A 294 -9.10 -5.69 -10.10
N GLN A 295 -8.97 -6.71 -10.96
CA GLN A 295 -8.84 -8.10 -10.51
C GLN A 295 -7.58 -8.28 -9.65
N GLN A 296 -6.44 -7.75 -10.08
CA GLN A 296 -5.20 -7.86 -9.31
C GLN A 296 -5.29 -7.09 -7.98
N ILE A 297 -5.88 -5.90 -7.99
CA ILE A 297 -6.10 -5.10 -6.79
C ILE A 297 -6.97 -5.87 -5.78
N ARG A 298 -8.11 -6.46 -6.22
CA ARG A 298 -9.00 -7.23 -5.35
C ARG A 298 -8.35 -8.50 -4.82
N SER A 299 -7.63 -9.24 -5.66
CA SER A 299 -6.93 -10.45 -5.24
C SER A 299 -5.82 -10.14 -4.23
N ALA A 300 -5.07 -9.06 -4.42
CA ALA A 300 -4.08 -8.61 -3.45
C ALA A 300 -4.73 -8.15 -2.13
N ALA A 301 -5.88 -7.47 -2.21
CA ALA A 301 -6.64 -7.03 -1.05
C ALA A 301 -7.08 -8.22 -0.15
N GLU A 302 -7.61 -9.29 -0.76
CA GLU A 302 -7.99 -10.51 -0.05
C GLU A 302 -6.79 -11.14 0.69
N VAL A 303 -5.65 -11.24 0.03
CA VAL A 303 -4.43 -11.80 0.64
C VAL A 303 -3.93 -10.91 1.78
N LEU A 304 -3.87 -9.60 1.57
CA LEU A 304 -3.34 -8.66 2.55
C LEU A 304 -4.25 -8.50 3.78
N GLU A 305 -5.57 -8.63 3.62
CA GLU A 305 -6.50 -8.63 4.76
C GLU A 305 -6.31 -9.87 5.64
N VAL A 306 -6.11 -11.04 5.04
CA VAL A 306 -5.78 -12.27 5.76
C VAL A 306 -4.45 -12.12 6.48
N GLU A 307 -3.41 -11.63 5.78
CA GLU A 307 -2.08 -11.46 6.35
C GLU A 307 -2.05 -10.44 7.50
N ALA A 308 -2.80 -9.36 7.38
CA ALA A 308 -2.94 -8.34 8.44
C ALA A 308 -3.57 -8.90 9.74
N ASN A 309 -4.30 -10.00 9.63
CA ASN A 309 -4.97 -10.68 10.73
C ASN A 309 -4.31 -12.00 11.15
N SER A 310 -3.19 -12.36 10.53
CA SER A 310 -2.49 -13.61 10.77
C SER A 310 -1.60 -13.56 12.01
N VAL A 311 -1.21 -14.76 12.50
CA VAL A 311 -0.09 -14.95 13.43
C VAL A 311 1.09 -15.48 12.63
N SER A 312 2.09 -14.63 12.43
CA SER A 312 3.23 -14.88 11.55
C SER A 312 4.58 -14.95 12.27
N ASP A 313 4.59 -15.18 13.59
CA ASP A 313 5.81 -15.47 14.34
C ASP A 313 6.05 -16.99 14.47
N ASN A 314 7.14 -17.36 15.15
CA ASN A 314 7.57 -18.74 15.36
C ASN A 314 8.49 -18.85 16.60
N PRO A 315 8.40 -19.92 17.41
CA PRO A 315 7.38 -20.96 17.37
C PRO A 315 6.03 -20.46 17.89
N LEU A 316 4.96 -21.15 17.53
CA LEU A 316 3.60 -20.86 17.99
C LEU A 316 3.29 -21.63 19.26
N VAL A 317 2.58 -20.99 20.19
CA VAL A 317 2.14 -21.52 21.48
C VAL A 317 0.65 -21.83 21.41
N PHE A 318 0.29 -23.09 21.59
CA PHE A 318 -1.09 -23.57 21.65
C PHE A 318 -1.41 -23.88 23.12
N ALA A 319 -1.98 -22.89 23.81
CA ALA A 319 -2.19 -22.97 25.27
C ALA A 319 -3.17 -24.06 25.67
N GLU A 320 -4.19 -24.33 24.85
CA GLU A 320 -5.20 -25.37 25.10
C GLU A 320 -4.57 -26.76 25.23
N ASP A 321 -3.54 -27.08 24.42
CA ASP A 321 -2.86 -28.36 24.39
C ASP A 321 -1.54 -28.35 25.18
N GLY A 322 -1.05 -27.19 25.59
CA GLY A 322 0.28 -26.97 26.18
C GLY A 322 1.42 -27.23 25.19
N ASP A 323 1.13 -27.15 23.88
CA ASP A 323 2.08 -27.43 22.82
C ASP A 323 2.77 -26.14 22.32
N ILE A 324 4.05 -26.31 21.93
CA ILE A 324 4.82 -25.27 21.24
C ILE A 324 5.37 -25.86 19.95
N ILE A 325 4.91 -25.32 18.83
CA ILE A 325 5.16 -25.90 17.50
C ILE A 325 5.95 -24.93 16.65
N SER A 326 7.08 -25.38 16.10
CA SER A 326 7.87 -24.61 15.13
C SER A 326 7.38 -24.90 13.71
N GLY A 327 7.09 -23.83 12.96
CA GLY A 327 6.61 -23.86 11.58
C GLY A 327 7.26 -22.78 10.73
N GLY A 328 6.57 -22.32 9.70
CA GLY A 328 7.06 -21.37 8.70
C GLY A 328 6.12 -20.17 8.42
N ASN A 329 5.22 -19.81 9.32
CA ASN A 329 4.25 -18.73 9.10
C ASN A 329 4.88 -17.35 8.91
N PHE A 330 6.15 -17.21 9.24
CA PHE A 330 6.94 -16.00 9.01
C PHE A 330 7.35 -15.81 7.54
N HIS A 331 7.23 -16.82 6.68
CA HIS A 331 7.63 -16.69 5.28
C HIS A 331 6.65 -15.81 4.50
N ALA A 332 7.13 -14.66 4.04
CA ALA A 332 6.29 -13.61 3.49
C ALA A 332 5.96 -13.76 1.99
N GLU A 333 6.04 -14.98 1.43
CA GLU A 333 5.74 -15.24 0.01
C GLU A 333 4.34 -14.78 -0.42
N PRO A 334 3.26 -14.98 0.38
CA PRO A 334 1.94 -14.46 0.01
C PRO A 334 1.94 -12.94 -0.17
N VAL A 335 2.66 -12.20 0.69
CA VAL A 335 2.80 -10.75 0.59
C VAL A 335 3.62 -10.36 -0.65
N ALA A 336 4.71 -11.08 -0.95
CA ALA A 336 5.56 -10.83 -2.11
C ALA A 336 4.77 -10.94 -3.41
N MET A 337 4.00 -12.03 -3.59
CA MET A 337 3.18 -12.25 -4.78
C MET A 337 2.03 -11.24 -4.89
N ALA A 338 1.37 -10.89 -3.78
CA ALA A 338 0.35 -9.85 -3.77
C ALA A 338 0.93 -8.48 -4.19
N ALA A 339 2.11 -8.13 -3.68
CA ALA A 339 2.79 -6.89 -4.03
C ALA A 339 3.25 -6.87 -5.50
N ASP A 340 3.73 -7.98 -6.05
CA ASP A 340 4.08 -8.09 -7.47
C ASP A 340 2.85 -7.91 -8.38
N ASN A 341 1.70 -8.47 -8.00
CA ASN A 341 0.45 -8.28 -8.72
C ASN A 341 -0.01 -6.80 -8.67
N LEU A 342 0.14 -6.13 -7.53
CA LEU A 342 -0.13 -4.69 -7.43
C LEU A 342 0.83 -3.87 -8.31
N ALA A 343 2.10 -4.25 -8.38
CA ALA A 343 3.08 -3.59 -9.24
C ALA A 343 2.69 -3.66 -10.72
N LEU A 344 2.22 -4.83 -11.19
CA LEU A 344 1.71 -4.99 -12.55
C LEU A 344 0.48 -4.10 -12.80
N ALA A 345 -0.47 -4.06 -11.86
CA ALA A 345 -1.66 -3.22 -11.99
C ALA A 345 -1.32 -1.72 -12.04
N ILE A 346 -0.44 -1.24 -11.14
CA ILE A 346 -0.01 0.16 -11.08
C ILE A 346 0.72 0.56 -12.39
N ALA A 347 1.61 -0.30 -12.89
CA ALA A 347 2.32 -0.05 -14.15
C ALA A 347 1.37 0.02 -15.35
N GLU A 348 0.39 -0.88 -15.44
CA GLU A 348 -0.56 -0.94 -16.55
C GLU A 348 -1.55 0.23 -16.52
N ILE A 349 -2.02 0.66 -15.33
CA ILE A 349 -2.81 1.87 -15.16
C ILE A 349 -2.05 3.09 -15.73
N GLY A 350 -0.77 3.24 -15.37
CA GLY A 350 0.09 4.32 -15.87
C GLY A 350 0.33 4.23 -17.37
N SER A 351 0.58 3.02 -17.89
CA SER A 351 0.80 2.76 -19.32
C SER A 351 -0.41 3.14 -20.16
N LEU A 352 -1.61 2.74 -19.73
CA LEU A 352 -2.85 3.10 -20.44
C LEU A 352 -3.12 4.61 -20.41
N SER A 353 -2.87 5.26 -19.28
CA SER A 353 -3.00 6.73 -19.12
C SER A 353 -2.05 7.47 -20.06
N GLU A 354 -0.78 7.06 -20.12
CA GLU A 354 0.20 7.67 -21.02
C GLU A 354 -0.22 7.56 -22.49
N ARG A 355 -0.78 6.42 -22.92
CA ARG A 355 -1.32 6.26 -24.28
C ARG A 355 -2.48 7.19 -24.57
N ARG A 356 -3.38 7.43 -23.63
CA ARG A 356 -4.47 8.40 -23.78
C ARG A 356 -3.93 9.83 -23.88
N MET A 357 -2.92 10.14 -23.07
CA MET A 357 -2.25 11.44 -23.16
C MET A 357 -1.62 11.69 -24.54
N ALA A 358 -0.89 10.71 -25.06
CA ALA A 358 -0.32 10.78 -26.41
C ALA A 358 -1.41 10.96 -27.50
N LEU A 359 -2.56 10.32 -27.33
CA LEU A 359 -3.70 10.46 -28.24
C LEU A 359 -4.30 11.87 -28.18
N LEU A 360 -4.44 12.46 -27.00
CA LEU A 360 -5.05 13.78 -26.82
C LEU A 360 -4.27 14.90 -27.52
N ILE A 361 -2.95 14.85 -27.51
CA ILE A 361 -2.10 15.86 -28.16
C ILE A 361 -1.98 15.66 -29.68
N ASP A 362 -2.42 14.53 -30.22
CA ASP A 362 -2.47 14.25 -31.67
C ASP A 362 -3.77 14.76 -32.26
N SER A 363 -3.70 15.83 -33.04
CA SER A 363 -4.87 16.46 -33.66
C SER A 363 -5.61 15.57 -34.65
N ALA A 364 -4.92 14.62 -35.28
CA ALA A 364 -5.54 13.70 -36.23
C ALA A 364 -6.48 12.70 -35.50
N LEU A 365 -6.09 12.28 -34.30
CA LEU A 365 -6.85 11.32 -33.49
C LEU A 365 -7.91 11.99 -32.59
N SER A 366 -7.52 13.04 -31.89
CA SER A 366 -8.36 13.72 -30.90
C SER A 366 -9.34 14.75 -31.46
N LYS A 367 -9.03 15.29 -32.65
CA LYS A 367 -9.73 16.46 -33.21
C LYS A 367 -9.68 17.69 -32.29
N LEU A 368 -8.62 17.79 -31.51
CA LEU A 368 -8.27 18.95 -30.67
C LEU A 368 -7.10 19.72 -31.30
N PRO A 369 -6.83 20.96 -30.91
CA PRO A 369 -5.64 21.67 -31.37
C PRO A 369 -4.36 20.85 -31.07
N PRO A 370 -3.35 20.87 -31.98
CA PRO A 370 -2.08 20.18 -31.75
C PRO A 370 -1.49 20.59 -30.41
N PHE A 371 -1.03 19.60 -29.61
CA PHE A 371 -0.49 19.82 -28.28
C PHE A 371 -1.39 20.59 -27.30
N LEU A 372 -2.71 20.62 -27.56
CA LEU A 372 -3.74 21.24 -26.70
C LEU A 372 -3.50 22.72 -26.40
N VAL A 373 -3.00 23.47 -27.36
CA VAL A 373 -2.76 24.91 -27.22
C VAL A 373 -3.07 25.63 -28.53
N ASP A 374 -3.55 26.87 -28.42
CA ASP A 374 -3.73 27.75 -29.59
C ASP A 374 -2.41 28.33 -30.05
N ASN A 375 -2.39 28.85 -31.29
CA ASN A 375 -1.22 29.48 -31.90
C ASN A 375 0.03 28.55 -31.84
N GLY A 376 -0.15 27.31 -32.31
CA GLY A 376 0.93 26.33 -32.42
C GLY A 376 2.12 26.83 -33.23
N GLY A 377 3.33 26.50 -32.81
CA GLY A 377 4.58 27.01 -33.36
C GLY A 377 5.17 28.15 -32.53
N VAL A 378 4.34 29.10 -32.04
CA VAL A 378 4.71 30.03 -30.97
C VAL A 378 4.61 29.32 -29.63
N ASN A 379 3.54 28.54 -29.43
CA ASN A 379 3.31 27.71 -28.23
C ASN A 379 3.59 26.25 -28.51
N SER A 380 4.23 25.57 -27.57
CA SER A 380 4.51 24.13 -27.56
C SER A 380 3.49 23.32 -26.77
N GLY A 381 2.75 23.98 -25.88
CA GLY A 381 1.65 23.37 -25.11
C GLY A 381 2.07 22.15 -24.26
N PHE A 382 1.36 21.06 -24.42
CA PHE A 382 1.54 19.84 -23.65
C PHE A 382 2.61 18.87 -24.22
N MET A 383 3.41 19.30 -25.20
CA MET A 383 4.41 18.44 -25.86
C MET A 383 5.33 17.77 -24.83
N ILE A 384 5.99 18.55 -23.98
CA ILE A 384 6.98 18.02 -23.00
C ILE A 384 6.29 17.40 -21.77
N ALA A 385 5.09 17.80 -21.43
CA ALA A 385 4.30 17.11 -20.40
C ALA A 385 4.03 15.64 -20.79
N GLN A 386 3.74 15.36 -22.07
CA GLN A 386 3.62 13.98 -22.56
C GLN A 386 4.95 13.23 -22.48
N VAL A 387 6.08 13.87 -22.78
CA VAL A 387 7.43 13.24 -22.65
C VAL A 387 7.69 12.88 -21.19
N THR A 388 7.30 13.72 -20.24
CA THR A 388 7.38 13.43 -18.81
C THR A 388 6.55 12.17 -18.45
N ALA A 389 5.30 12.10 -18.92
CA ALA A 389 4.45 10.93 -18.70
C ALA A 389 5.07 9.65 -19.28
N ALA A 390 5.67 9.73 -20.49
CA ALA A 390 6.35 8.61 -21.12
C ALA A 390 7.59 8.14 -20.34
N ALA A 391 8.37 9.08 -19.79
CA ALA A 391 9.55 8.76 -18.97
C ALA A 391 9.14 7.98 -17.71
N LEU A 392 8.11 8.47 -16.97
CA LEU A 392 7.58 7.82 -15.77
C LEU A 392 6.99 6.44 -16.07
N ALA A 393 6.26 6.29 -17.19
CA ALA A 393 5.73 4.99 -17.61
C ALA A 393 6.85 3.99 -17.95
N SER A 394 7.94 4.47 -18.56
CA SER A 394 9.12 3.64 -18.89
C SER A 394 9.83 3.15 -17.61
N GLU A 395 10.01 4.02 -16.63
CA GLU A 395 10.61 3.66 -15.33
C GLU A 395 9.78 2.58 -14.62
N ASN A 396 8.46 2.72 -14.59
CA ASN A 396 7.57 1.74 -13.99
C ASN A 396 7.65 0.35 -14.64
N LYS A 397 7.96 0.24 -15.91
CA LYS A 397 8.19 -1.07 -16.57
C LYS A 397 9.36 -1.83 -15.96
N THR A 398 10.44 -1.13 -15.62
CA THR A 398 11.59 -1.72 -14.91
C THR A 398 11.21 -2.12 -13.48
N LEU A 399 10.51 -1.23 -12.76
CA LEU A 399 10.07 -1.49 -11.39
C LEU A 399 9.01 -2.60 -11.29
N ALA A 400 8.25 -2.88 -12.34
CA ALA A 400 7.25 -3.94 -12.38
C ALA A 400 7.84 -5.35 -12.50
N HIS A 401 9.16 -5.50 -12.69
CA HIS A 401 9.79 -6.83 -12.70
C HIS A 401 9.50 -7.55 -11.36
N PRO A 402 8.96 -8.80 -11.38
CA PRO A 402 8.61 -9.50 -10.15
C PRO A 402 9.81 -9.67 -9.20
N ALA A 403 9.63 -9.28 -7.94
CA ALA A 403 10.65 -9.45 -6.91
C ALA A 403 10.57 -10.84 -6.24
N SER A 404 9.37 -11.44 -6.17
CA SER A 404 9.14 -12.75 -5.55
C SER A 404 9.90 -13.90 -6.23
N VAL A 405 10.33 -13.72 -7.48
CA VAL A 405 11.10 -14.74 -8.21
C VAL A 405 12.61 -14.70 -7.93
N ASP A 406 13.08 -13.72 -7.15
CA ASP A 406 14.50 -13.49 -6.86
C ASP A 406 14.84 -14.01 -5.45
N SER A 407 14.85 -15.32 -5.28
CA SER A 407 15.25 -15.97 -4.04
C SER A 407 16.74 -16.26 -4.01
N LEU A 408 17.41 -15.95 -2.88
CA LEU A 408 18.80 -16.31 -2.61
C LEU A 408 18.99 -16.72 -1.15
N PRO A 409 19.88 -17.69 -0.84
CA PRO A 409 20.04 -18.17 0.51
C PRO A 409 20.65 -17.13 1.44
N THR A 410 20.15 -17.08 2.67
CA THR A 410 20.66 -16.26 3.77
C THR A 410 20.91 -17.11 5.03
N SER A 411 21.40 -16.50 6.11
CA SER A 411 21.63 -17.19 7.41
C SER A 411 22.42 -18.48 7.30
N ALA A 412 23.54 -18.47 6.56
CA ALA A 412 24.39 -19.64 6.30
C ALA A 412 23.63 -20.84 5.69
N ASN A 413 22.74 -20.58 4.74
CA ASN A 413 21.85 -21.53 4.07
C ASN A 413 20.76 -22.16 4.95
N GLN A 414 20.55 -21.70 6.17
CA GLN A 414 19.38 -22.10 6.96
C GLN A 414 18.10 -21.55 6.35
N GLU A 415 18.16 -20.33 5.80
CA GLU A 415 17.11 -19.69 5.02
C GLU A 415 17.44 -19.84 3.54
N ASP A 416 17.26 -21.03 2.98
CA ASP A 416 17.65 -21.39 1.61
C ASP A 416 16.65 -20.94 0.54
N HIS A 417 15.47 -20.49 0.97
CA HIS A 417 14.46 -19.87 0.14
C HIS A 417 13.89 -18.63 0.85
N VAL A 418 13.84 -17.48 0.16
CA VAL A 418 13.37 -16.19 0.69
C VAL A 418 12.38 -15.55 -0.27
N SER A 419 11.47 -14.70 0.25
CA SER A 419 10.35 -14.15 -0.52
C SER A 419 10.66 -12.83 -1.24
N MET A 420 11.62 -12.05 -0.76
CA MET A 420 11.87 -10.64 -1.16
C MET A 420 10.66 -9.71 -0.95
N ALA A 421 9.71 -10.08 -0.06
CA ALA A 421 8.44 -9.36 0.12
C ALA A 421 8.63 -7.89 0.47
N THR A 422 9.63 -7.55 1.29
CA THR A 422 9.86 -6.17 1.70
C THR A 422 10.23 -5.28 0.53
N PHE A 423 11.07 -5.76 -0.40
CA PHE A 423 11.38 -5.02 -1.63
C PHE A 423 10.19 -5.00 -2.58
N ALA A 424 9.51 -6.15 -2.78
CA ALA A 424 8.31 -6.24 -3.60
C ALA A 424 7.26 -5.19 -3.20
N ALA A 425 7.01 -5.05 -1.89
CA ALA A 425 6.02 -4.13 -1.35
C ALA A 425 6.50 -2.68 -1.32
N ARG A 426 7.74 -2.42 -0.89
CA ARG A 426 8.28 -1.07 -0.74
C ARG A 426 8.32 -0.28 -2.05
N ARG A 427 8.67 -0.93 -3.17
CA ARG A 427 8.75 -0.28 -4.50
C ARG A 427 7.39 0.22 -5.01
N LEU A 428 6.26 -0.28 -4.47
CA LEU A 428 4.92 0.15 -4.86
C LEU A 428 4.69 1.64 -4.64
N ARG A 429 5.35 2.24 -3.64
CA ARG A 429 5.29 3.67 -3.39
C ARG A 429 5.89 4.47 -4.55
N ASP A 430 7.11 4.13 -4.97
CA ASP A 430 7.80 4.82 -6.07
C ASP A 430 7.00 4.67 -7.38
N MET A 431 6.51 3.45 -7.65
CA MET A 431 5.63 3.17 -8.80
C MET A 431 4.32 3.96 -8.74
N GLY A 432 3.74 4.08 -7.55
CA GLY A 432 2.53 4.86 -7.31
C GLY A 432 2.76 6.36 -7.53
N GLU A 433 3.88 6.90 -7.11
CA GLU A 433 4.27 8.30 -7.36
C GLU A 433 4.44 8.55 -8.87
N ASN A 434 5.11 7.66 -9.59
CA ASN A 434 5.25 7.73 -11.04
C ASN A 434 3.88 7.71 -11.74
N THR A 435 3.02 6.74 -11.41
CA THR A 435 1.70 6.63 -12.05
C THR A 435 0.80 7.82 -11.72
N ARG A 436 0.87 8.37 -10.51
CA ARG A 436 0.15 9.60 -10.14
C ARG A 436 0.64 10.79 -10.95
N GLY A 437 1.94 10.89 -11.20
CA GLY A 437 2.53 11.91 -12.10
C GLY A 437 1.98 11.81 -13.53
N ILE A 438 1.91 10.59 -14.08
CA ILE A 438 1.31 10.34 -15.40
C ILE A 438 -0.16 10.77 -15.43
N LEU A 439 -0.93 10.38 -14.43
CA LEU A 439 -2.34 10.75 -14.29
C LEU A 439 -2.55 12.25 -14.08
N ALA A 440 -1.64 12.93 -13.39
CA ALA A 440 -1.70 14.39 -13.24
C ALA A 440 -1.57 15.11 -14.60
N VAL A 441 -0.68 14.61 -15.45
CA VAL A 441 -0.53 15.13 -16.83
C VAL A 441 -1.78 14.84 -17.66
N GLU A 442 -2.33 13.63 -17.60
CA GLU A 442 -3.57 13.27 -18.30
C GLU A 442 -4.76 14.12 -17.79
N TYR A 443 -4.87 14.34 -16.47
CA TYR A 443 -5.93 15.13 -15.87
C TYR A 443 -5.93 16.58 -16.38
N LEU A 444 -4.74 17.19 -16.46
CA LEU A 444 -4.57 18.53 -17.08
C LEU A 444 -4.98 18.51 -18.55
N ALA A 445 -4.52 17.53 -19.31
CA ALA A 445 -4.78 17.41 -20.74
C ALA A 445 -6.27 17.19 -21.05
N THR A 446 -6.94 16.34 -20.27
CA THR A 446 -8.38 16.07 -20.44
C THR A 446 -9.24 17.27 -20.12
N ALA A 447 -8.93 17.99 -19.04
CA ALA A 447 -9.63 19.23 -18.69
C ALA A 447 -9.43 20.30 -19.78
N GLN A 448 -8.21 20.41 -20.32
CA GLN A 448 -7.91 21.30 -21.44
C GLN A 448 -8.70 20.91 -22.70
N GLY A 449 -8.77 19.60 -23.02
CA GLY A 449 -9.53 19.10 -24.14
C GLY A 449 -11.05 19.35 -24.00
N LEU A 450 -11.59 19.21 -22.79
CA LEU A 450 -13.00 19.52 -22.50
C LEU A 450 -13.30 21.03 -22.68
N ASP A 451 -12.39 21.89 -22.26
CA ASP A 451 -12.56 23.33 -22.44
C ASP A 451 -12.60 23.73 -23.91
N PHE A 452 -11.83 23.06 -24.79
CA PHE A 452 -11.93 23.24 -26.24
C PHE A 452 -13.25 22.75 -26.85
N ARG A 453 -14.07 21.98 -26.11
CA ARG A 453 -15.41 21.57 -26.54
C ARG A 453 -16.51 22.57 -26.17
N ALA A 454 -16.17 23.64 -25.45
CA ALA A 454 -17.14 24.69 -25.13
C ALA A 454 -17.86 25.20 -26.41
N PRO A 455 -19.18 25.52 -26.36
CA PRO A 455 -20.00 25.63 -25.15
C PRO A 455 -20.62 24.32 -24.64
N LEU A 456 -20.37 23.18 -25.31
CA LEU A 456 -20.93 21.89 -24.92
C LEU A 456 -20.40 21.46 -23.55
N LYS A 457 -21.29 20.83 -22.77
CA LYS A 457 -20.94 20.28 -21.44
C LYS A 457 -20.93 18.77 -21.47
N SER A 458 -20.06 18.19 -20.63
CA SER A 458 -20.03 16.77 -20.36
C SER A 458 -21.09 16.38 -19.32
N SER A 459 -21.02 15.12 -18.82
CA SER A 459 -21.88 14.65 -17.73
C SER A 459 -21.56 15.41 -16.42
N PRO A 460 -22.50 15.49 -15.46
CA PRO A 460 -22.28 16.22 -14.21
C PRO A 460 -21.03 15.79 -13.43
N ARG A 461 -20.72 14.48 -13.38
CA ARG A 461 -19.53 13.97 -12.67
C ARG A 461 -18.22 14.34 -13.35
N ILE A 462 -18.19 14.32 -14.67
CA ILE A 462 -17.03 14.77 -15.45
C ILE A 462 -16.85 16.27 -15.33
N GLU A 463 -17.93 17.06 -15.36
CA GLU A 463 -17.88 18.50 -15.12
C GLU A 463 -17.38 18.80 -13.69
N GLU A 464 -17.82 18.03 -12.69
CA GLU A 464 -17.31 18.14 -11.33
C GLU A 464 -15.80 17.86 -11.27
N ALA A 465 -15.32 16.77 -11.88
CA ALA A 465 -13.90 16.48 -11.96
C ALA A 465 -13.12 17.61 -12.63
N ARG A 466 -13.61 18.14 -13.77
CA ARG A 466 -13.00 19.28 -14.45
C ARG A 466 -12.95 20.52 -13.56
N GLN A 467 -14.03 20.83 -12.84
CA GLN A 467 -14.13 22.01 -11.98
C GLN A 467 -13.16 21.91 -10.79
N ILE A 468 -13.02 20.75 -10.13
CA ILE A 468 -12.02 20.53 -9.06
C ILE A 468 -10.64 20.95 -9.51
N LEU A 469 -10.23 20.57 -10.73
CA LEU A 469 -8.95 20.97 -11.29
C LEU A 469 -8.91 22.47 -11.57
N ARG A 470 -9.95 23.00 -12.21
CA ARG A 470 -10.00 24.43 -12.64
C ARG A 470 -10.03 25.42 -11.48
N GLU A 471 -10.42 25.01 -10.29
CA GLU A 471 -10.26 25.81 -9.06
C GLU A 471 -8.79 26.04 -8.70
N LYS A 472 -7.88 25.19 -9.14
CA LYS A 472 -6.43 25.24 -8.81
C LYS A 472 -5.57 25.59 -10.00
N VAL A 473 -5.96 25.19 -11.22
CA VAL A 473 -5.18 25.35 -12.44
C VAL A 473 -6.06 25.98 -13.52
N PRO A 474 -5.74 27.21 -13.99
CA PRO A 474 -6.51 27.85 -15.06
C PRO A 474 -6.31 27.15 -16.41
N PHE A 475 -7.16 27.49 -17.38
CA PHE A 475 -6.98 27.09 -18.77
C PHE A 475 -5.58 27.45 -19.28
N TYR A 476 -5.00 26.61 -20.13
CA TYR A 476 -3.67 26.81 -20.71
C TYR A 476 -3.81 27.54 -22.05
N ASP A 477 -3.85 28.86 -21.99
CA ASP A 477 -4.03 29.74 -23.17
C ASP A 477 -2.76 29.95 -23.96
N LYS A 478 -1.62 29.91 -23.28
CA LYS A 478 -0.27 30.09 -23.84
C LYS A 478 0.77 29.40 -22.97
N ASP A 479 1.96 29.19 -23.54
CA ASP A 479 3.10 28.62 -22.82
C ASP A 479 3.43 29.44 -21.57
N ARG A 480 3.56 28.71 -20.44
CA ARG A 480 3.96 29.22 -19.14
C ARG A 480 4.78 28.16 -18.37
N TYR A 481 5.36 28.54 -17.25
CA TYR A 481 6.06 27.57 -16.40
C TYR A 481 5.10 26.47 -15.95
N PHE A 482 5.27 25.26 -16.49
CA PHE A 482 4.24 24.20 -16.43
C PHE A 482 4.32 23.30 -15.20
N ALA A 483 5.52 23.13 -14.59
CA ALA A 483 5.70 22.25 -13.44
C ALA A 483 4.73 22.54 -12.28
N PRO A 484 4.46 23.81 -11.89
CA PRO A 484 3.50 24.09 -10.82
C PRO A 484 2.07 23.63 -11.11
N ASP A 485 1.65 23.56 -12.38
CA ASP A 485 0.33 23.06 -12.75
C ASP A 485 0.27 21.53 -12.58
N ILE A 486 1.34 20.82 -12.96
CA ILE A 486 1.46 19.37 -12.74
C ILE A 486 1.48 19.07 -11.23
N GLU A 487 2.22 19.84 -10.43
CA GLU A 487 2.28 19.68 -8.97
C GLU A 487 0.91 19.85 -8.31
N LYS A 488 0.12 20.86 -8.72
CA LYS A 488 -1.24 21.07 -8.22
C LYS A 488 -2.19 19.92 -8.58
N ALA A 489 -2.12 19.43 -9.83
CA ALA A 489 -2.91 18.28 -10.25
C ALA A 489 -2.50 17.02 -9.47
N ASN A 490 -1.20 16.79 -9.31
CA ASN A 490 -0.67 15.67 -8.53
C ASN A 490 -1.12 15.72 -7.06
N ALA A 491 -1.11 16.90 -6.44
CA ALA A 491 -1.60 17.09 -5.07
C ALA A 491 -3.10 16.77 -4.91
N LEU A 492 -3.93 17.16 -5.90
CA LEU A 492 -5.35 16.78 -5.91
C LEU A 492 -5.53 15.25 -5.97
N LEU A 493 -4.77 14.57 -6.83
CA LEU A 493 -4.82 13.11 -6.95
C LEU A 493 -4.32 12.41 -5.67
N GLN A 494 -3.33 12.98 -4.99
CA GLN A 494 -2.85 12.47 -3.70
C GLN A 494 -3.92 12.56 -2.59
N LEU A 495 -4.81 13.54 -2.67
CA LEU A 495 -5.98 13.66 -1.79
C LEU A 495 -7.13 12.72 -2.17
N ALA A 496 -6.95 11.89 -3.21
CA ALA A 496 -7.95 10.93 -3.70
C ALA A 496 -9.31 11.58 -4.02
N VAL A 497 -9.29 12.80 -4.59
CA VAL A 497 -10.52 13.59 -4.86
C VAL A 497 -11.48 12.89 -5.83
N HIS A 498 -11.01 11.95 -6.63
CA HIS A 498 -11.81 11.21 -7.60
C HIS A 498 -12.54 10.01 -7.01
N ASN A 499 -12.17 9.51 -5.83
CA ASN A 499 -12.81 8.33 -5.23
C ASN A 499 -14.32 8.54 -5.04
N ARG A 500 -14.73 9.74 -4.60
CA ARG A 500 -16.15 10.08 -4.41
C ARG A 500 -16.99 10.11 -5.69
N LEU A 501 -16.35 10.12 -6.85
CA LEU A 501 -17.02 10.09 -8.16
C LEU A 501 -17.26 8.65 -8.68
N MET A 502 -16.68 7.67 -7.99
CA MET A 502 -16.81 6.27 -8.34
C MET A 502 -18.10 5.67 -7.79
N PRO A 503 -18.62 4.60 -8.39
CA PRO A 503 -19.71 3.84 -7.79
C PRO A 503 -19.32 3.26 -6.43
N ASP A 504 -20.27 3.23 -5.49
CA ASP A 504 -20.09 2.58 -4.20
C ASP A 504 -19.68 1.12 -4.37
N GLN A 505 -18.90 0.61 -3.43
CA GLN A 505 -18.47 -0.80 -3.36
C GLN A 505 -17.58 -1.28 -4.53
N LEU A 506 -16.94 -0.39 -5.23
CA LEU A 506 -16.01 -0.77 -6.30
C LEU A 506 -14.64 -1.20 -5.76
N LEU A 507 -14.11 -0.45 -4.80
CA LEU A 507 -12.77 -0.62 -4.24
C LEU A 507 -12.81 -1.33 -2.88
N PRO A 508 -11.91 -2.30 -2.62
CA PRO A 508 -11.95 -3.15 -1.42
C PRO A 508 -11.90 -2.41 -0.08
N SER A 509 -11.07 -1.37 0.04
CA SER A 509 -10.85 -0.67 1.33
C SER A 509 -11.85 0.45 1.62
N GLU A 510 -12.86 0.65 0.77
CA GLU A 510 -13.92 1.65 0.98
C GLU A 510 -15.13 1.10 1.75
N HIS A 511 -15.12 -0.18 2.07
CA HIS A 511 -16.24 -0.91 2.74
C HIS A 511 -16.08 -1.05 4.24
#